data_b9d17ed689bd4c73e79d6cb5c71a5183
#
_entry.id   b9d17ed689bd4c73e79d6cb5c71a5183
#
_cell.length_a   1.000
_cell.length_b   1.000
_cell.length_c   1.000
_cell.angle_alpha   90.00
_cell.angle_beta   90.00
_cell.angle_gamma   90.00
#
_symmetry.space_group_name_H-M   'P 1'
#
loop_
_entity.id
_entity.type
_entity.pdbx_description
1 polymer ?
#
loop_
_entity_poly.entity_id
_entity_poly.type
_entity_poly.pdbx_seq_one_letter_code
_entity_poly.pdbx_strand_id
1 'polypeptide(L)'
;MLLAGSSATDALAQNEHDAFRYTDIQFHDIQMLRYKVEGFEQLTLKEKTFIYYLQEAALLGRDILFDQNGRYNLRLRHMFETIYTSDKVEKKGKEFEAFQTYLRRLWFSSGIHHHYGCEKFVPGFSEAWLRQQLALVGYAEPAEAQAAAHVEAGKPSWEELMPVIFDPSVMQMRVNQKDGDDLVLTSASNYYAPGITQQEAEEFYAQRKPAGDPRPVMMGMNSRLVRDEFGQLEERVWRVGGLYGPAIERIVAYLEKARPYACTPEQQVTI
;
A
#
# COMPACT_ATOMS: atom_id res chain seq x y z
N MET A 1 18.63 -51.53 -42.64
CA MET A 1 19.20 -50.20 -42.37
C MET A 1 18.08 -49.20 -42.34
N LEU A 2 17.52 -49.00 -41.16
CA LEU A 2 16.38 -48.09 -40.94
C LEU A 2 16.93 -46.92 -40.13
N LEU A 3 16.99 -45.74 -40.76
CA LEU A 3 17.37 -44.48 -40.13
C LEU A 3 16.14 -43.96 -39.37
N ALA A 4 16.28 -43.87 -38.07
CA ALA A 4 15.32 -43.21 -37.20
C ALA A 4 15.44 -41.69 -37.41
N GLY A 5 14.44 -41.12 -38.03
CA GLY A 5 14.22 -39.67 -38.08
C GLY A 5 13.71 -39.16 -36.75
N SER A 6 14.59 -38.59 -35.93
CA SER A 6 14.15 -37.77 -34.78
C SER A 6 13.49 -36.52 -35.33
N SER A 7 12.22 -36.38 -35.07
CA SER A 7 11.41 -35.30 -35.64
C SER A 7 11.71 -33.94 -34.95
N ALA A 8 11.84 -32.91 -35.76
CA ALA A 8 12.04 -31.52 -35.32
C ALA A 8 10.91 -31.03 -34.38
N THR A 9 9.78 -31.76 -34.32
CA THR A 9 8.67 -31.52 -33.38
C THR A 9 9.01 -31.80 -31.93
N ASP A 10 9.89 -32.80 -31.63
CA ASP A 10 10.28 -33.09 -30.23
C ASP A 10 11.24 -32.02 -29.67
N ALA A 11 12.06 -31.39 -30.52
CA ALA A 11 12.93 -30.29 -30.11
C ALA A 11 12.16 -28.99 -29.86
N LEU A 12 11.06 -28.75 -30.59
CA LEU A 12 10.16 -27.60 -30.37
C LEU A 12 9.30 -27.79 -29.11
N ALA A 13 8.85 -29.01 -28.81
CA ALA A 13 8.07 -29.33 -27.62
C ALA A 13 8.92 -29.24 -26.33
N GLN A 14 10.23 -29.54 -26.38
CA GLN A 14 11.13 -29.36 -25.25
C GLN A 14 11.46 -27.88 -24.98
N ASN A 15 11.44 -27.00 -25.99
CA ASN A 15 11.66 -25.57 -25.82
C ASN A 15 10.44 -24.82 -25.23
N GLU A 16 9.24 -25.33 -25.38
CA GLU A 16 8.03 -24.73 -24.78
C GLU A 16 7.91 -24.95 -23.26
N HIS A 17 8.56 -25.98 -22.69
CA HIS A 17 8.53 -26.25 -21.25
C HIS A 17 9.47 -25.37 -20.43
N ASP A 18 10.41 -24.69 -21.03
CA ASP A 18 11.43 -23.86 -20.36
C ASP A 18 11.24 -22.35 -20.58
N ALA A 19 10.20 -21.93 -21.30
CA ALA A 19 9.92 -20.52 -21.53
C ALA A 19 9.42 -19.84 -20.26
N PHE A 20 10.16 -18.83 -19.77
CA PHE A 20 9.75 -18.04 -18.61
C PHE A 20 8.39 -17.38 -18.89
N ARG A 21 7.41 -17.66 -18.03
CA ARG A 21 6.06 -17.10 -18.16
C ARG A 21 6.02 -15.68 -17.62
N TYR A 22 5.95 -14.69 -18.50
CA TYR A 22 5.89 -13.26 -18.13
C TYR A 22 4.52 -12.81 -17.63
N THR A 23 3.43 -13.46 -18.04
CA THR A 23 2.08 -13.17 -17.55
C THR A 23 1.70 -14.10 -16.42
N ASP A 24 1.09 -13.55 -15.37
CA ASP A 24 0.54 -14.30 -14.24
C ASP A 24 -0.99 -14.18 -14.24
N ILE A 25 -1.61 -14.04 -13.07
CA ILE A 25 -3.05 -13.92 -12.92
C ILE A 25 -3.56 -12.59 -13.46
N GLN A 26 -4.76 -12.64 -14.03
CA GLN A 26 -5.55 -11.44 -14.34
C GLN A 26 -6.75 -11.38 -13.40
N PHE A 27 -7.06 -10.21 -12.89
CA PHE A 27 -8.27 -9.96 -12.11
C PHE A 27 -8.79 -8.56 -12.39
N HIS A 28 -10.09 -8.48 -12.72
CA HIS A 28 -10.72 -7.25 -13.16
C HIS A 28 -9.94 -6.62 -14.35
N ASP A 29 -9.45 -5.39 -14.21
CA ASP A 29 -8.69 -4.60 -15.19
C ASP A 29 -7.15 -4.70 -14.98
N ILE A 30 -6.68 -5.56 -14.08
CA ILE A 30 -5.27 -5.68 -13.73
C ILE A 30 -4.71 -7.01 -14.24
N GLN A 31 -3.66 -6.95 -15.06
CA GLN A 31 -2.83 -8.09 -15.44
C GLN A 31 -1.52 -8.07 -14.66
N MET A 32 -1.29 -9.10 -13.84
CA MET A 32 0.00 -9.28 -13.17
C MET A 32 1.08 -9.71 -14.16
N LEU A 33 2.22 -9.03 -14.11
CA LEU A 33 3.40 -9.40 -14.89
C LEU A 33 4.50 -9.92 -13.96
N ARG A 34 5.22 -10.92 -14.43
CA ARG A 34 6.41 -11.46 -13.78
C ARG A 34 7.64 -10.96 -14.53
N TYR A 35 8.68 -10.65 -13.80
CA TYR A 35 9.96 -10.27 -14.38
C TYR A 35 11.01 -11.31 -14.03
N LYS A 36 11.79 -11.72 -15.05
CA LYS A 36 13.00 -12.52 -14.84
C LYS A 36 14.13 -11.54 -14.54
N VAL A 37 14.74 -11.68 -13.35
CA VAL A 37 15.91 -10.89 -12.97
C VAL A 37 17.14 -11.64 -13.43
N GLU A 38 17.55 -11.39 -14.66
CA GLU A 38 18.75 -12.02 -15.24
C GLU A 38 20.01 -11.55 -14.50
N GLY A 39 20.94 -12.46 -14.28
CA GLY A 39 22.17 -12.17 -13.54
C GLY A 39 22.06 -12.29 -12.01
N PHE A 40 20.86 -12.43 -11.44
CA PHE A 40 20.71 -12.59 -9.97
C PHE A 40 21.49 -13.79 -9.43
N GLU A 41 21.48 -14.91 -10.16
CA GLU A 41 22.20 -16.14 -9.75
C GLU A 41 23.73 -15.95 -9.69
N GLN A 42 24.27 -15.00 -10.47
CA GLN A 42 25.69 -14.68 -10.53
C GLN A 42 26.17 -13.80 -9.37
N LEU A 43 25.23 -13.16 -8.65
CA LEU A 43 25.56 -12.33 -7.50
C LEU A 43 26.23 -13.17 -6.41
N THR A 44 27.21 -12.59 -5.74
CA THR A 44 27.85 -13.16 -4.56
C THR A 44 26.86 -13.30 -3.39
N LEU A 45 27.17 -14.16 -2.44
CA LEU A 45 26.36 -14.27 -1.22
C LEU A 45 26.26 -12.93 -0.48
N LYS A 46 27.34 -12.13 -0.47
CA LYS A 46 27.36 -10.79 0.13
C LYS A 46 26.32 -9.88 -0.52
N GLU A 47 26.29 -9.81 -1.85
CA GLU A 47 25.32 -8.99 -2.60
C GLU A 47 23.87 -9.47 -2.39
N LYS A 48 23.65 -10.80 -2.44
CA LYS A 48 22.33 -11.38 -2.15
C LYS A 48 21.84 -11.06 -0.74
N THR A 49 22.74 -11.12 0.26
CA THR A 49 22.42 -10.78 1.65
C THR A 49 22.10 -9.30 1.81
N PHE A 50 22.81 -8.43 1.09
CA PHE A 50 22.51 -7.00 1.04
C PHE A 50 21.10 -6.75 0.51
N ILE A 51 20.76 -7.31 -0.66
CA ILE A 51 19.44 -7.19 -1.27
C ILE A 51 18.34 -7.74 -0.35
N TYR A 52 18.59 -8.87 0.32
CA TYR A 52 17.65 -9.46 1.27
C TYR A 52 17.27 -8.47 2.39
N TYR A 53 18.25 -7.86 3.04
CA TYR A 53 17.95 -6.91 4.12
C TYR A 53 17.28 -5.63 3.62
N LEU A 54 17.63 -5.13 2.43
CA LEU A 54 16.93 -4.01 1.80
C LEU A 54 15.47 -4.36 1.49
N GLN A 55 15.19 -5.57 1.02
CA GLN A 55 13.84 -6.05 0.77
C GLN A 55 13.03 -6.14 2.06
N GLU A 56 13.60 -6.69 3.13
CA GLU A 56 12.95 -6.76 4.45
C GLU A 56 12.58 -5.35 4.96
N ALA A 57 13.50 -4.38 4.83
CA ALA A 57 13.21 -2.98 5.17
C ALA A 57 12.05 -2.41 4.32
N ALA A 58 12.06 -2.64 3.01
CA ALA A 58 11.03 -2.16 2.10
C ALA A 58 9.63 -2.74 2.40
N LEU A 59 9.56 -4.03 2.75
CA LEU A 59 8.30 -4.69 3.10
C LEU A 59 7.63 -4.08 4.33
N LEU A 60 8.39 -3.55 5.29
CA LEU A 60 7.86 -2.87 6.47
C LEU A 60 7.21 -1.52 6.15
N GLY A 61 7.55 -0.90 5.03
CA GLY A 61 6.92 0.33 4.54
C GLY A 61 5.53 0.15 3.94
N ARG A 62 5.11 -1.10 3.70
CA ARG A 62 3.82 -1.40 3.04
C ARG A 62 2.62 -0.84 3.80
N ASP A 63 2.58 -0.97 5.11
CA ASP A 63 1.48 -0.48 5.95
C ASP A 63 1.41 1.05 5.95
N ILE A 64 2.56 1.71 5.91
CA ILE A 64 2.65 3.17 5.76
C ILE A 64 2.00 3.61 4.45
N LEU A 65 2.29 2.92 3.33
CA LEU A 65 1.71 3.24 2.03
C LEU A 65 0.19 3.09 2.02
N PHE A 66 -0.36 2.04 2.66
CA PHE A 66 -1.80 1.88 2.80
C PHE A 66 -2.45 3.05 3.56
N ASP A 67 -1.85 3.48 4.67
CA ASP A 67 -2.36 4.60 5.47
C ASP A 67 -2.25 5.94 4.72
N GLN A 68 -1.15 6.19 4.01
CA GLN A 68 -0.96 7.40 3.21
C GLN A 68 -1.97 7.52 2.06
N ASN A 69 -2.34 6.41 1.44
CA ASN A 69 -3.32 6.37 0.35
C ASN A 69 -4.77 6.60 0.83
N GLY A 70 -5.03 6.49 2.13
CA GLY A 70 -6.33 6.77 2.71
C GLY A 70 -6.44 6.29 4.15
N ARG A 71 -6.94 7.16 5.03
CA ARG A 71 -6.97 6.96 6.49
C ARG A 71 -7.65 5.67 6.98
N TYR A 72 -8.48 5.04 6.16
CA TYR A 72 -9.16 3.78 6.50
C TYR A 72 -8.55 2.56 5.81
N ASN A 73 -7.64 2.74 4.84
CA ASN A 73 -7.17 1.66 3.99
C ASN A 73 -6.49 0.52 4.78
N LEU A 74 -5.67 0.85 5.78
CA LEU A 74 -5.00 -0.16 6.60
C LEU A 74 -6.01 -0.97 7.42
N ARG A 75 -7.02 -0.31 8.00
CA ARG A 75 -8.12 -0.97 8.72
C ARG A 75 -8.93 -1.88 7.80
N LEU A 76 -9.32 -1.37 6.63
CA LEU A 76 -10.05 -2.15 5.63
C LEU A 76 -9.25 -3.36 5.16
N ARG A 77 -7.95 -3.20 4.93
CA ARG A 77 -7.08 -4.31 4.58
C ARG A 77 -7.10 -5.41 5.66
N HIS A 78 -6.86 -5.07 6.93
CA HIS A 78 -6.87 -6.04 8.01
C HIS A 78 -8.24 -6.72 8.19
N MET A 79 -9.30 -5.95 8.07
CA MET A 79 -10.66 -6.45 8.14
C MET A 79 -10.93 -7.49 7.04
N PHE A 80 -10.58 -7.18 5.80
CA PHE A 80 -10.78 -8.07 4.67
C PHE A 80 -9.84 -9.28 4.69
N GLU A 81 -8.59 -9.10 5.11
CA GLU A 81 -7.65 -10.21 5.30
C GLU A 81 -8.14 -11.18 6.38
N THR A 82 -8.74 -10.68 7.46
CA THR A 82 -9.35 -11.53 8.50
C THR A 82 -10.47 -12.39 7.95
N ILE A 83 -11.34 -11.84 7.10
CA ILE A 83 -12.39 -12.59 6.41
C ILE A 83 -11.76 -13.62 5.45
N TYR A 84 -10.79 -13.17 4.63
CA TYR A 84 -10.20 -14.00 3.58
C TYR A 84 -9.42 -15.20 4.12
N THR A 85 -8.71 -15.03 5.24
CA THR A 85 -7.88 -16.08 5.85
C THR A 85 -8.65 -17.01 6.77
N SER A 86 -9.84 -16.62 7.21
CA SER A 86 -10.64 -17.40 8.16
C SER A 86 -11.17 -18.70 7.55
N ASP A 87 -11.03 -19.80 8.28
CA ASP A 87 -11.64 -21.11 7.91
C ASP A 87 -13.13 -21.14 8.17
N LYS A 88 -13.70 -20.18 8.90
CA LYS A 88 -15.15 -20.07 9.14
C LYS A 88 -15.91 -19.56 7.92
N VAL A 89 -15.23 -18.88 7.00
CA VAL A 89 -15.85 -18.28 5.83
C VAL A 89 -15.87 -19.27 4.67
N GLU A 90 -17.03 -19.47 4.09
CA GLU A 90 -17.16 -20.28 2.87
C GLU A 90 -16.55 -19.53 1.69
N LYS A 91 -15.49 -20.09 1.11
CA LYS A 91 -14.71 -19.48 0.01
C LYS A 91 -15.30 -19.82 -1.37
N LYS A 92 -16.64 -19.71 -1.50
CA LYS A 92 -17.39 -20.04 -2.71
C LYS A 92 -18.55 -19.08 -2.95
N GLY A 93 -19.02 -19.05 -4.20
CA GLY A 93 -20.19 -18.28 -4.60
C GLY A 93 -19.87 -16.87 -5.04
N LYS A 94 -20.84 -16.23 -5.70
CA LYS A 94 -20.69 -14.94 -6.39
C LYS A 94 -20.23 -13.81 -5.46
N GLU A 95 -20.76 -13.75 -4.25
CA GLU A 95 -20.39 -12.72 -3.26
C GLU A 95 -18.90 -12.85 -2.85
N PHE A 96 -18.44 -14.08 -2.55
CA PHE A 96 -17.05 -14.31 -2.19
C PHE A 96 -16.10 -14.06 -3.37
N GLU A 97 -16.45 -14.44 -4.59
CA GLU A 97 -15.66 -14.19 -5.80
C GLU A 97 -15.51 -12.68 -6.06
N ALA A 98 -16.59 -11.93 -5.91
CA ALA A 98 -16.59 -10.48 -6.02
C ALA A 98 -15.74 -9.82 -4.90
N PHE A 99 -15.88 -10.30 -3.67
CA PHE A 99 -15.05 -9.87 -2.52
C PHE A 99 -13.56 -10.17 -2.76
N GLN A 100 -13.22 -11.37 -3.24
CA GLN A 100 -11.84 -11.74 -3.56
C GLN A 100 -11.25 -10.81 -4.64
N THR A 101 -12.04 -10.47 -5.66
CA THR A 101 -11.62 -9.54 -6.71
C THR A 101 -11.37 -8.14 -6.14
N TYR A 102 -12.27 -7.65 -5.29
CA TYR A 102 -12.12 -6.36 -4.61
C TYR A 102 -10.86 -6.34 -3.71
N LEU A 103 -10.65 -7.39 -2.91
CA LEU A 103 -9.48 -7.52 -2.04
C LEU A 103 -8.16 -7.55 -2.84
N ARG A 104 -8.12 -8.25 -3.97
CA ARG A 104 -6.95 -8.24 -4.88
C ARG A 104 -6.66 -6.85 -5.44
N ARG A 105 -7.69 -6.09 -5.83
CA ARG A 105 -7.55 -4.70 -6.28
C ARG A 105 -7.03 -3.81 -5.15
N LEU A 106 -7.57 -3.97 -3.93
CA LEU A 106 -7.12 -3.26 -2.74
C LEU A 106 -5.64 -3.55 -2.42
N TRP A 107 -5.20 -4.80 -2.47
CA TRP A 107 -3.81 -5.15 -2.26
C TRP A 107 -2.89 -4.54 -3.32
N PHE A 108 -3.27 -4.66 -4.58
CA PHE A 108 -2.48 -4.14 -5.69
C PHE A 108 -2.34 -2.61 -5.65
N SER A 109 -3.42 -1.92 -5.33
CA SER A 109 -3.46 -0.46 -5.33
C SER A 109 -3.08 0.17 -3.99
N SER A 110 -2.75 -0.64 -2.97
CA SER A 110 -2.49 -0.20 -1.59
C SER A 110 -3.63 0.67 -1.04
N GLY A 111 -4.89 0.27 -1.30
CA GLY A 111 -6.09 0.97 -0.85
C GLY A 111 -7.31 0.74 -1.73
N ILE A 112 -8.39 1.42 -1.40
CA ILE A 112 -9.70 1.29 -2.06
C ILE A 112 -9.85 2.10 -3.35
N HIS A 113 -8.78 2.75 -3.81
CA HIS A 113 -8.79 3.55 -5.04
C HIS A 113 -7.89 2.94 -6.09
N HIS A 114 -8.25 3.13 -7.35
CA HIS A 114 -7.42 2.69 -8.47
C HIS A 114 -6.03 3.36 -8.39
N HIS A 115 -4.97 2.56 -8.56
CA HIS A 115 -3.59 3.00 -8.39
C HIS A 115 -3.17 4.09 -9.37
N TYR A 116 -3.80 4.15 -10.53
CA TYR A 116 -3.51 5.11 -11.60
C TYR A 116 -4.59 6.20 -11.72
N GLY A 117 -5.86 5.82 -11.92
CA GLY A 117 -6.97 6.77 -12.14
C GLY A 117 -7.47 7.46 -10.87
N CYS A 118 -7.08 6.97 -9.69
CA CYS A 118 -7.45 7.51 -8.37
C CYS A 118 -8.94 7.40 -7.99
N GLU A 119 -9.81 6.87 -8.84
CA GLU A 119 -11.23 6.65 -8.53
C GLU A 119 -11.42 5.50 -7.53
N LYS A 120 -12.45 5.60 -6.72
CA LYS A 120 -12.82 4.58 -5.75
C LYS A 120 -13.35 3.31 -6.41
N PHE A 121 -12.94 2.14 -5.92
CA PHE A 121 -13.50 0.86 -6.36
C PHE A 121 -14.94 0.68 -5.89
N VAL A 122 -15.78 0.20 -6.79
CA VAL A 122 -17.15 -0.21 -6.46
C VAL A 122 -17.13 -1.69 -6.06
N PRO A 123 -17.63 -2.07 -4.86
CA PRO A 123 -17.75 -3.46 -4.47
C PRO A 123 -18.73 -4.20 -5.37
N GLY A 124 -18.37 -5.43 -5.77
CA GLY A 124 -19.29 -6.35 -6.44
C GLY A 124 -20.03 -7.28 -5.49
N PHE A 125 -19.83 -7.14 -4.18
CA PHE A 125 -20.49 -7.86 -3.10
C PHE A 125 -21.38 -6.93 -2.29
N SER A 126 -22.40 -7.50 -1.60
CA SER A 126 -23.33 -6.70 -0.83
C SER A 126 -22.83 -6.35 0.57
N GLU A 127 -23.32 -5.22 1.11
CA GLU A 127 -23.07 -4.83 2.51
C GLU A 127 -23.61 -5.89 3.48
N ALA A 128 -24.76 -6.47 3.19
CA ALA A 128 -25.37 -7.52 4.02
C ALA A 128 -24.45 -8.75 4.13
N TRP A 129 -23.87 -9.18 3.01
CA TRP A 129 -22.91 -10.26 3.00
C TRP A 129 -21.67 -9.92 3.83
N LEU A 130 -21.11 -8.73 3.64
CA LEU A 130 -19.91 -8.29 4.39
C LEU A 130 -20.17 -8.28 5.90
N ARG A 131 -21.29 -7.71 6.34
CA ARG A 131 -21.70 -7.71 7.77
C ARG A 131 -21.84 -9.12 8.34
N GLN A 132 -22.40 -10.03 7.57
CA GLN A 132 -22.50 -11.43 7.97
C GLN A 132 -21.11 -12.06 8.16
N GLN A 133 -20.16 -11.83 7.24
CA GLN A 133 -18.81 -12.37 7.37
C GLN A 133 -18.08 -11.79 8.58
N LEU A 134 -18.18 -10.48 8.81
CA LEU A 134 -17.56 -9.82 9.97
C LEU A 134 -18.09 -10.36 11.30
N ALA A 135 -19.39 -10.58 11.40
CA ALA A 135 -20.00 -11.22 12.57
C ALA A 135 -19.49 -12.66 12.76
N LEU A 136 -19.37 -13.42 11.66
CA LEU A 136 -18.89 -14.82 11.68
C LEU A 136 -17.43 -14.93 12.16
N VAL A 137 -16.57 -14.02 11.74
CA VAL A 137 -15.13 -14.03 12.12
C VAL A 137 -14.88 -13.35 13.47
N GLY A 138 -15.81 -12.54 13.96
CA GLY A 138 -15.62 -11.75 15.20
C GLY A 138 -14.46 -10.77 15.07
N TYR A 139 -14.46 -9.97 14.00
CA TYR A 139 -13.34 -9.09 13.66
C TYR A 139 -12.90 -8.20 14.84
N ALA A 140 -11.60 -8.20 15.09
CA ALA A 140 -10.92 -7.27 15.99
C ALA A 140 -9.68 -6.71 15.29
N GLU A 141 -9.46 -5.40 15.37
CA GLU A 141 -8.31 -4.76 14.74
C GLU A 141 -7.01 -5.11 15.48
N PRO A 142 -5.96 -5.56 14.77
CA PRO A 142 -4.67 -5.81 15.40
C PRO A 142 -4.06 -4.57 16.03
N ALA A 143 -3.45 -4.70 17.23
CA ALA A 143 -2.81 -3.60 17.94
C ALA A 143 -1.67 -2.95 17.14
N GLU A 144 -0.96 -3.73 16.33
CA GLU A 144 0.11 -3.23 15.45
C GLU A 144 -0.43 -2.30 14.35
N ALA A 145 -1.59 -2.63 13.79
CA ALA A 145 -2.27 -1.78 12.81
C ALA A 145 -2.74 -0.46 13.43
N GLN A 146 -3.25 -0.51 14.65
CA GLN A 146 -3.63 0.68 15.40
C GLN A 146 -2.42 1.58 15.64
N ALA A 147 -1.29 1.02 16.06
CA ALA A 147 -0.06 1.77 16.31
C ALA A 147 0.54 2.36 15.03
N ALA A 148 0.57 1.60 13.94
CA ALA A 148 1.13 2.06 12.66
C ALA A 148 0.29 3.17 12.02
N ALA A 149 -1.03 3.06 12.09
CA ALA A 149 -1.96 4.03 11.48
C ALA A 149 -2.35 5.18 12.42
N HIS A 150 -1.83 5.22 13.66
CA HIS A 150 -2.31 6.14 14.70
C HIS A 150 -3.84 6.13 14.87
N VAL A 151 -4.43 4.95 14.70
CA VAL A 151 -5.85 4.74 14.94
C VAL A 151 -6.06 4.79 16.45
N GLU A 152 -6.93 5.67 16.91
CA GLU A 152 -7.27 5.76 18.34
C GLU A 152 -7.74 4.40 18.84
N ALA A 153 -7.25 4.01 20.02
CA ALA A 153 -7.61 2.77 20.67
C ALA A 153 -9.12 2.76 20.99
N GLY A 154 -9.87 2.10 20.14
CA GLY A 154 -11.31 1.90 20.29
C GLY A 154 -11.71 0.70 19.43
N LYS A 155 -12.81 0.03 19.78
CA LYS A 155 -13.38 -0.95 18.84
C LYS A 155 -13.70 -0.21 17.56
N PRO A 156 -13.11 -0.57 16.40
CA PRO A 156 -13.48 0.07 15.15
C PRO A 156 -14.98 -0.14 14.97
N SER A 157 -15.71 0.96 14.86
CA SER A 157 -17.09 0.87 14.42
C SER A 157 -17.03 0.58 12.94
N TRP A 158 -17.13 -0.71 12.58
CA TRP A 158 -17.28 -1.06 11.16
C TRP A 158 -18.52 -0.41 10.55
N GLU A 159 -19.43 0.08 11.35
CA GLU A 159 -20.51 0.98 10.96
C GLU A 159 -19.97 2.27 10.28
N GLU A 160 -18.86 2.81 10.77
CA GLU A 160 -18.19 3.96 10.15
C GLU A 160 -17.53 3.61 8.82
N LEU A 161 -17.15 2.34 8.63
CA LEU A 161 -16.47 1.88 7.41
C LEU A 161 -17.44 1.53 6.27
N MET A 162 -18.73 1.26 6.57
CA MET A 162 -19.69 0.89 5.54
C MET A 162 -19.89 1.98 4.48
N PRO A 163 -20.09 3.25 4.83
CA PRO A 163 -20.16 4.32 3.83
C PRO A 163 -18.86 4.47 3.03
N VAL A 164 -17.70 4.25 3.67
CA VAL A 164 -16.40 4.30 2.98
C VAL A 164 -16.30 3.23 1.90
N ILE A 165 -16.88 2.05 2.13
CA ILE A 165 -16.85 0.93 1.17
C ILE A 165 -17.94 1.10 0.11
N PHE A 166 -19.19 1.36 0.52
CA PHE A 166 -20.38 1.20 -0.33
C PHE A 166 -20.97 2.50 -0.88
N ASP A 167 -20.76 3.67 -0.21
CA ASP A 167 -21.25 4.94 -0.72
C ASP A 167 -20.25 5.55 -1.74
N PRO A 168 -20.59 5.63 -3.03
CA PRO A 168 -19.68 6.15 -4.05
C PRO A 168 -19.31 7.63 -3.85
N SER A 169 -20.09 8.40 -3.08
CA SER A 169 -19.82 9.82 -2.82
C SER A 169 -18.81 10.04 -1.69
N VAL A 170 -18.61 9.04 -0.83
CA VAL A 170 -17.68 9.12 0.31
C VAL A 170 -16.27 8.75 -0.15
N MET A 171 -15.30 9.65 0.05
CA MET A 171 -13.89 9.45 -0.35
C MET A 171 -13.78 9.04 -1.82
N GLN A 172 -14.43 9.76 -2.70
CA GLN A 172 -14.60 9.43 -4.12
C GLN A 172 -13.27 9.28 -4.87
N MET A 173 -12.32 10.16 -4.61
CA MET A 173 -11.02 10.20 -5.27
C MET A 173 -9.89 10.12 -4.25
N ARG A 174 -8.86 9.31 -4.51
CA ARG A 174 -7.64 9.31 -3.70
C ARG A 174 -6.95 10.68 -3.76
N VAL A 175 -6.80 11.22 -4.96
CA VAL A 175 -6.29 12.56 -5.24
C VAL A 175 -7.27 13.21 -6.19
N ASN A 176 -7.95 14.25 -5.74
CA ASN A 176 -8.81 15.07 -6.60
C ASN A 176 -7.95 16.14 -7.30
N GLN A 177 -8.14 16.29 -8.61
CA GLN A 177 -7.45 17.28 -9.45
C GLN A 177 -8.43 18.11 -10.27
N LYS A 178 -9.70 18.14 -9.86
CA LYS A 178 -10.74 18.84 -10.60
C LYS A 178 -10.68 20.35 -10.32
N ASP A 179 -10.62 21.14 -11.39
CA ASP A 179 -10.61 22.59 -11.31
C ASP A 179 -11.84 23.12 -10.55
N GLY A 180 -11.62 24.05 -9.63
CA GLY A 180 -12.65 24.68 -8.83
C GLY A 180 -13.03 23.94 -7.53
N ASP A 181 -12.54 22.72 -7.33
CA ASP A 181 -12.67 22.01 -6.06
C ASP A 181 -11.52 22.38 -5.11
N ASP A 182 -11.75 22.26 -3.80
CA ASP A 182 -10.66 22.25 -2.81
C ASP A 182 -9.97 20.88 -2.89
N LEU A 183 -8.75 20.85 -3.46
CA LEU A 183 -8.03 19.60 -3.77
C LEU A 183 -7.59 18.85 -2.50
N VAL A 184 -7.34 19.57 -1.40
CA VAL A 184 -6.95 18.97 -0.12
C VAL A 184 -8.14 18.36 0.59
N LEU A 185 -9.20 19.16 0.75
CA LEU A 185 -10.41 18.76 1.47
C LEU A 185 -11.15 17.59 0.81
N THR A 186 -11.12 17.53 -0.52
CA THR A 186 -11.87 16.53 -1.32
C THR A 186 -11.05 15.29 -1.70
N SER A 187 -9.74 15.26 -1.39
CA SER A 187 -8.90 14.07 -1.57
C SER A 187 -8.99 13.12 -0.38
N ALA A 188 -9.00 11.82 -0.67
CA ALA A 188 -9.02 10.77 0.34
C ALA A 188 -7.65 10.43 0.92
N SER A 189 -6.56 10.89 0.27
CA SER A 189 -5.19 10.68 0.74
C SER A 189 -4.97 11.25 2.14
N ASN A 190 -4.12 10.60 2.95
CA ASN A 190 -4.00 10.86 4.39
C ASN A 190 -2.78 11.75 4.75
N TYR A 191 -2.43 12.69 3.88
CA TYR A 191 -1.38 13.69 4.15
C TYR A 191 -1.90 14.87 4.95
N TYR A 192 -3.21 15.07 4.98
CA TYR A 192 -3.90 16.14 5.69
C TYR A 192 -4.98 15.55 6.59
N ALA A 193 -5.12 16.08 7.79
CA ALA A 193 -6.22 15.69 8.67
C ALA A 193 -7.57 16.16 8.10
N PRO A 194 -8.67 15.49 8.44
CA PRO A 194 -10.01 15.92 8.00
C PRO A 194 -10.30 17.37 8.33
N GLY A 195 -10.90 18.09 7.38
CA GLY A 195 -11.32 19.47 7.54
C GLY A 195 -10.22 20.52 7.34
N ILE A 196 -8.99 20.12 6.93
CA ILE A 196 -7.97 21.05 6.47
C ILE A 196 -8.26 21.38 5.01
N THR A 197 -8.31 22.68 4.70
CA THR A 197 -8.52 23.18 3.35
C THR A 197 -7.21 23.36 2.59
N GLN A 198 -7.29 23.43 1.27
CA GLN A 198 -6.13 23.74 0.42
C GLN A 198 -5.51 25.09 0.80
N GLN A 199 -6.32 26.11 1.01
CA GLN A 199 -5.84 27.44 1.39
C GLN A 199 -5.05 27.40 2.70
N GLU A 200 -5.57 26.76 3.74
CA GLU A 200 -4.88 26.63 5.02
C GLU A 200 -3.53 25.89 4.88
N ALA A 201 -3.47 24.83 4.09
CA ALA A 201 -2.25 24.09 3.84
C ALA A 201 -1.22 24.96 3.08
N GLU A 202 -1.65 25.68 2.04
CA GLU A 202 -0.79 26.58 1.28
C GLU A 202 -0.24 27.72 2.14
N GLU A 203 -1.06 28.37 2.95
CA GLU A 203 -0.64 29.42 3.88
C GLU A 203 0.34 28.89 4.93
N PHE A 204 0.07 27.72 5.49
CA PHE A 204 0.96 27.08 6.47
C PHE A 204 2.36 26.82 5.89
N TYR A 205 2.46 26.29 4.69
CA TYR A 205 3.75 26.01 4.06
C TYR A 205 4.41 27.26 3.48
N ALA A 206 3.65 28.25 2.99
CA ALA A 206 4.20 29.50 2.48
C ALA A 206 5.00 30.26 3.56
N GLN A 207 4.51 30.26 4.80
CA GLN A 207 5.20 30.91 5.93
C GLN A 207 6.52 30.23 6.32
N ARG A 208 6.74 28.99 5.89
CA ARG A 208 7.94 28.19 6.22
C ARG A 208 8.98 28.13 5.12
N LYS A 209 8.66 28.64 3.93
CA LYS A 209 9.62 28.72 2.83
C LYS A 209 10.69 29.76 3.14
N PRO A 210 11.99 29.44 2.98
CA PRO A 210 13.07 30.40 3.14
C PRO A 210 12.91 31.55 2.15
N ALA A 211 12.97 32.77 2.65
CA ALA A 211 12.92 33.96 1.80
C ALA A 211 14.13 34.02 0.86
N GLY A 212 13.90 34.23 -0.44
CA GLY A 212 14.93 34.40 -1.44
C GLY A 212 15.62 33.13 -1.93
N ASP A 213 15.17 31.93 -1.52
CA ASP A 213 15.68 30.70 -2.09
C ASP A 213 14.98 30.43 -3.44
N PRO A 214 15.73 30.42 -4.57
CA PRO A 214 15.15 30.15 -5.89
C PRO A 214 14.76 28.66 -6.09
N ARG A 215 15.21 27.76 -5.18
CA ARG A 215 14.91 26.32 -5.22
C ARG A 215 14.61 25.79 -3.81
N PRO A 216 13.52 26.26 -3.19
CA PRO A 216 13.18 25.85 -1.83
C PRO A 216 12.92 24.33 -1.78
N VAL A 217 13.31 23.72 -0.68
CA VAL A 217 13.01 22.30 -0.41
C VAL A 217 11.48 22.12 -0.40
N MET A 218 11.00 21.07 -1.06
CA MET A 218 9.60 20.69 -1.01
C MET A 218 9.22 20.28 0.42
N MET A 219 8.18 20.89 0.96
CA MET A 219 7.67 20.63 2.30
C MET A 219 6.43 19.73 2.25
N GLY A 220 6.08 19.12 3.38
CA GLY A 220 4.89 18.27 3.50
C GLY A 220 5.02 16.87 2.92
N MET A 221 6.17 16.48 2.36
CA MET A 221 6.35 15.16 1.73
C MET A 221 6.67 14.05 2.74
N ASN A 222 7.20 14.41 3.92
CA ASN A 222 7.58 13.46 4.98
C ASN A 222 6.83 13.75 6.28
N SER A 223 5.61 14.26 6.18
CA SER A 223 4.78 14.63 7.31
C SER A 223 3.29 14.50 6.96
N ARG A 224 2.49 14.54 7.99
CA ARG A 224 1.05 14.74 7.91
C ARG A 224 0.72 16.06 8.58
N LEU A 225 -0.01 16.93 7.88
CA LEU A 225 -0.52 18.17 8.46
C LEU A 225 -1.78 17.83 9.27
N VAL A 226 -1.80 18.23 10.53
CA VAL A 226 -2.91 17.99 11.46
C VAL A 226 -3.24 19.26 12.25
N ARG A 227 -4.32 19.20 13.02
CA ARG A 227 -4.59 20.21 14.05
C ARG A 227 -4.18 19.66 15.42
N ASP A 228 -3.55 20.49 16.22
CA ASP A 228 -3.26 20.22 17.61
C ASP A 228 -4.53 20.34 18.49
N GLU A 229 -4.39 20.18 19.79
CA GLU A 229 -5.48 20.29 20.78
C GLU A 229 -6.07 21.71 20.87
N PHE A 230 -5.37 22.72 20.37
CA PHE A 230 -5.82 24.10 20.30
C PHE A 230 -6.39 24.48 18.91
N GLY A 231 -6.45 23.51 17.98
CA GLY A 231 -6.93 23.71 16.61
C GLY A 231 -5.90 24.34 15.67
N GLN A 232 -4.64 24.52 16.10
CA GLN A 232 -3.59 25.08 15.28
C GLN A 232 -2.97 24.02 14.37
N LEU A 233 -2.51 24.42 13.18
CA LEU A 233 -1.86 23.50 12.25
C LEU A 233 -0.45 23.15 12.70
N GLU A 234 -0.16 21.85 12.76
CA GLU A 234 1.17 21.30 13.02
C GLU A 234 1.51 20.16 12.05
N GLU A 235 2.80 19.95 11.81
CA GLU A 235 3.29 18.79 11.06
C GLU A 235 3.66 17.63 12.00
N ARG A 236 3.07 16.46 11.77
CA ARG A 236 3.54 15.20 12.36
C ARG A 236 4.50 14.52 11.40
N VAL A 237 5.78 14.65 11.70
CA VAL A 237 6.87 14.17 10.84
C VAL A 237 7.02 12.65 10.94
N TRP A 238 7.25 12.00 9.79
CA TRP A 238 7.55 10.57 9.70
C TRP A 238 9.00 10.32 10.07
N ARG A 239 9.22 9.80 11.26
CA ARG A 239 10.56 9.51 11.79
C ARG A 239 10.48 8.54 12.95
N VAL A 240 11.64 8.02 13.38
CA VAL A 240 11.78 7.33 14.66
C VAL A 240 11.25 8.23 15.78
N GLY A 241 10.39 7.70 16.64
CA GLY A 241 9.73 8.47 17.69
C GLY A 241 8.66 9.47 17.22
N GLY A 242 8.34 9.51 15.92
CA GLY A 242 7.29 10.33 15.34
C GLY A 242 6.16 9.49 14.73
N LEU A 243 5.49 10.07 13.74
CA LEU A 243 4.46 9.35 12.97
C LEU A 243 5.09 8.15 12.29
N TYR A 244 4.44 6.98 12.35
CA TYR A 244 4.95 5.67 11.92
C TYR A 244 6.23 5.21 12.64
N GLY A 245 6.57 5.79 13.80
CA GLY A 245 7.79 5.51 14.55
C GLY A 245 8.13 4.03 14.66
N PRO A 246 7.23 3.15 15.17
CA PRO A 246 7.53 1.71 15.33
C PRO A 246 7.87 1.00 14.00
N ALA A 247 7.22 1.35 12.90
CA ALA A 247 7.54 0.79 11.59
C ALA A 247 8.89 1.29 11.08
N ILE A 248 9.16 2.60 11.25
CA ILE A 248 10.42 3.23 10.82
C ILE A 248 11.60 2.69 11.63
N GLU A 249 11.46 2.47 12.94
CA GLU A 249 12.48 1.82 13.78
C GLU A 249 12.87 0.43 13.25
N ARG A 250 11.88 -0.36 12.86
CA ARG A 250 12.14 -1.68 12.24
C ARG A 250 12.81 -1.56 10.88
N ILE A 251 12.41 -0.58 10.05
CA ILE A 251 13.07 -0.29 8.78
C ILE A 251 14.54 0.06 9.00
N VAL A 252 14.85 0.98 9.92
CA VAL A 252 16.21 1.37 10.28
C VAL A 252 17.02 0.17 10.75
N ALA A 253 16.46 -0.68 11.62
CA ALA A 253 17.14 -1.88 12.09
C ALA A 253 17.52 -2.86 10.96
N TYR A 254 16.72 -2.98 9.90
CA TYR A 254 17.07 -3.77 8.72
C TYR A 254 18.10 -3.07 7.82
N LEU A 255 18.05 -1.75 7.69
CA LEU A 255 19.08 -0.98 6.98
C LEU A 255 20.44 -1.09 7.69
N GLU A 256 20.47 -1.03 9.02
CA GLU A 256 21.68 -1.26 9.81
C GLU A 256 22.26 -2.68 9.59
N LYS A 257 21.39 -3.70 9.47
CA LYS A 257 21.82 -5.06 9.11
C LYS A 257 22.32 -5.14 7.67
N ALA A 258 21.79 -4.37 6.74
CA ALA A 258 22.24 -4.33 5.34
C ALA A 258 23.62 -3.70 5.20
N ARG A 259 23.91 -2.65 5.97
CA ARG A 259 25.12 -1.83 5.85
C ARG A 259 26.45 -2.58 5.75
N PRO A 260 26.76 -3.62 6.56
CA PRO A 260 28.02 -4.39 6.45
C PRO A 260 28.16 -5.17 5.13
N TYR A 261 27.04 -5.42 4.45
CA TYR A 261 27.01 -6.18 3.19
C TYR A 261 27.05 -5.27 1.95
N ALA A 262 27.02 -3.94 2.12
CA ALA A 262 27.21 -3.01 1.02
C ALA A 262 28.53 -3.25 0.28
N CYS A 263 28.51 -3.12 -1.04
CA CYS A 263 29.63 -3.51 -1.89
C CYS A 263 30.71 -2.42 -1.93
N THR A 264 30.35 -1.16 -1.76
CA THR A 264 31.27 -0.02 -1.80
C THR A 264 31.13 0.85 -0.55
N PRO A 265 32.19 1.63 -0.20
CA PRO A 265 32.14 2.61 0.89
C PRO A 265 31.02 3.64 0.70
N GLU A 266 30.77 4.06 -0.53
CA GLU A 266 29.71 5.03 -0.88
C GLU A 266 28.33 4.47 -0.55
N GLN A 267 28.07 3.18 -0.88
CA GLN A 267 26.82 2.51 -0.49
C GLN A 267 26.68 2.43 1.04
N GLN A 268 27.78 2.21 1.78
CA GLN A 268 27.73 2.17 3.25
C GLN A 268 27.40 3.53 3.87
N VAL A 269 27.84 4.62 3.21
CA VAL A 269 27.53 5.99 3.65
C VAL A 269 26.10 6.38 3.32
N THR A 270 25.55 5.88 2.21
CA THR A 270 24.18 6.18 1.76
C THR A 270 23.12 5.54 2.66
N ILE A 271 23.43 4.36 3.21
CA ILE A 271 22.55 3.65 4.15
C ILE A 271 22.74 4.14 5.58
#